data_51057454d438f67ae056b73daaaa66e8
#
_entry.id   51057454d438f67ae056b73daaaa66e8
#
_cell.length_a   1.000
_cell.length_b   1.000
_cell.length_c   1.000
_cell.angle_alpha   90.00
_cell.angle_beta   90.00
_cell.angle_gamma   90.00
#
_symmetry.space_group_name_H-M   'P 1'
#
loop_
_entity.id
_entity.type
_entity.pdbx_description
1 polymer ?
#
loop_
_entity_poly.entity_id
_entity_poly.type
_entity_poly.pdbx_seq_one_letter_code
_entity_poly.pdbx_strand_id
1 'polypeptide(L)'
;YFDDKTQAIINKTEVPLGIYVDKNLIKTENISVILFNKEDQFLLDYVKLLKKNSQAKISIFDTYDIVNEDNKITHENVKVIHSSKLEKDFLKEQDLLIMSIDSWKKLIDTRSVWLNNTPSLLIIKP
;
A
#
# COMPACT_ATOMS: atom_id res chain seq x y z
N TYR A 1 -9.17 11.82 8.86
CA TYR A 1 -8.86 10.47 9.32
C TYR A 1 -7.73 10.44 10.34
N PHE A 2 -6.72 11.25 10.15
CA PHE A 2 -5.65 11.41 11.14
C PHE A 2 -6.03 12.52 12.13
N ASP A 3 -5.57 12.43 13.37
CA ASP A 3 -5.74 13.50 14.34
C ASP A 3 -4.90 14.73 13.92
N ASP A 4 -5.19 15.88 14.53
CA ASP A 4 -4.54 17.15 14.16
C ASP A 4 -3.02 17.10 14.37
N LYS A 5 -2.56 16.43 15.40
CA LYS A 5 -1.14 16.30 15.71
C LYS A 5 -0.41 15.46 14.65
N THR A 6 -1.00 14.33 14.28
CA THR A 6 -0.45 13.45 13.25
C THR A 6 -0.44 14.16 11.89
N GLN A 7 -1.52 14.86 11.55
CA GLN A 7 -1.62 15.62 10.31
C GLN A 7 -0.57 16.72 10.23
N ALA A 8 -0.29 17.40 11.35
CA ALA A 8 0.75 18.42 11.41
C ALA A 8 2.14 17.84 11.17
N ILE A 9 2.43 16.64 11.74
CA ILE A 9 3.71 15.95 11.53
C ILE A 9 3.86 15.58 10.06
N ILE A 10 2.82 15.01 9.44
CA ILE A 10 2.83 14.62 8.02
C ILE A 10 3.15 15.83 7.14
N ASN A 11 2.48 16.97 7.39
CA ASN A 11 2.62 18.16 6.55
C ASN A 11 3.99 18.82 6.67
N LYS A 12 4.64 18.71 7.84
CA LYS A 12 5.91 19.39 8.12
C LYS A 12 7.14 18.52 7.87
N THR A 13 6.97 17.20 7.79
CA THR A 13 8.08 16.28 7.64
C THR A 13 8.56 16.24 6.19
N GLU A 14 9.86 16.50 5.98
CA GLU A 14 10.49 16.46 4.66
C GLU A 14 11.23 15.14 4.40
N VAL A 15 11.40 14.30 5.41
CA VAL A 15 12.03 12.98 5.29
C VAL A 15 10.97 11.90 5.12
N PRO A 16 11.35 10.71 4.59
CA PRO A 16 10.39 9.60 4.48
C PRO A 16 9.76 9.26 5.83
N LEU A 17 8.45 9.04 5.82
CA LEU A 17 7.67 8.79 7.02
C LEU A 17 6.70 7.63 6.78
N GLY A 18 6.66 6.67 7.71
CA GLY A 18 5.68 5.58 7.68
C GLY A 18 4.67 5.74 8.81
N ILE A 19 3.40 5.56 8.50
CA ILE A 19 2.30 5.60 9.46
C ILE A 19 1.61 4.24 9.46
N TYR A 20 1.60 3.59 10.61
CA TYR A 20 0.97 2.27 10.76
C TYR A 20 -0.38 2.39 11.44
N VAL A 21 -1.42 1.86 10.80
CA VAL A 21 -2.77 1.78 11.36
C VAL A 21 -3.07 0.31 11.64
N ASP A 22 -3.07 -0.05 12.92
CA ASP A 22 -3.29 -1.43 13.35
C ASP A 22 -4.77 -1.80 13.35
N LYS A 23 -5.08 -2.94 12.73
CA LYS A 23 -6.41 -3.55 12.72
C LYS A 23 -6.31 -4.99 13.26
N ASN A 24 -5.65 -5.15 14.40
CA ASN A 24 -5.43 -6.45 15.03
C ASN A 24 -4.61 -7.40 14.15
N LEU A 25 -3.48 -6.91 13.64
CA LEU A 25 -2.59 -7.71 12.82
C LEU A 25 -2.02 -8.87 13.64
N ILE A 26 -2.32 -10.11 13.21
CA ILE A 26 -1.86 -11.34 13.87
C ILE A 26 -0.69 -11.95 13.10
N LYS A 27 -0.70 -11.82 11.77
CA LYS A 27 0.31 -12.40 10.90
C LYS A 27 0.53 -11.51 9.69
N THR A 28 1.66 -11.67 9.02
CA THR A 28 1.99 -10.95 7.79
C THR A 28 2.37 -11.94 6.68
N GLU A 29 1.41 -12.79 6.30
CA GLU A 29 1.61 -13.76 5.22
C GLU A 29 1.22 -13.21 3.86
N ASN A 30 0.22 -12.32 3.82
CA ASN A 30 -0.32 -11.74 2.59
C ASN A 30 -0.28 -10.22 2.68
N ILE A 31 0.58 -9.62 1.88
CA ILE A 31 0.78 -8.17 1.84
C ILE A 31 0.36 -7.65 0.47
N SER A 32 -0.39 -6.56 0.44
CA SER A 32 -0.76 -5.88 -0.80
C SER A 32 -0.15 -4.50 -0.85
N VAL A 33 0.47 -4.17 -1.96
CA VAL A 33 1.02 -2.84 -2.25
C VAL A 33 0.15 -2.22 -3.33
N ILE A 34 -0.44 -1.08 -3.02
CA ILE A 34 -1.43 -0.43 -3.88
C ILE A 34 -0.81 0.76 -4.60
N LEU A 35 -0.85 0.72 -5.94
CA LEU A 35 -0.34 1.79 -6.79
C LEU A 35 -1.52 2.47 -7.48
N PHE A 36 -1.94 3.64 -6.97
CA PHE A 36 -3.08 4.38 -7.51
C PHE A 36 -2.69 5.55 -8.41
N ASN A 37 -1.44 5.97 -8.39
CA ASN A 37 -0.93 7.03 -9.23
C ASN A 37 0.52 6.78 -9.62
N LYS A 38 1.00 7.53 -10.61
CA LYS A 38 2.37 7.36 -11.13
C LYS A 38 3.43 7.62 -10.06
N GLU A 39 3.17 8.53 -9.16
CA GLU A 39 4.08 8.89 -8.06
C GLU A 39 4.29 7.75 -7.07
N ASP A 40 3.42 6.74 -7.09
CA ASP A 40 3.53 5.58 -6.20
C ASP A 40 4.63 4.59 -6.61
N GLN A 41 5.34 4.84 -7.71
CA GLN A 41 6.41 3.97 -8.18
C GLN A 41 7.48 3.71 -7.11
N PHE A 42 7.72 4.67 -6.22
CA PHE A 42 8.69 4.50 -5.12
C PHE A 42 8.36 3.30 -4.22
N LEU A 43 7.08 2.90 -4.15
CA LEU A 43 6.67 1.76 -3.34
C LEU A 43 7.27 0.44 -3.83
N LEU A 44 7.69 0.37 -5.08
CA LEU A 44 8.36 -0.83 -5.61
C LEU A 44 9.69 -1.11 -4.90
N ASP A 45 10.37 -0.08 -4.42
CA ASP A 45 11.59 -0.25 -3.64
C ASP A 45 11.31 -0.92 -2.29
N TYR A 46 10.17 -0.60 -1.68
CA TYR A 46 9.72 -1.26 -0.45
C TYR A 46 9.37 -2.72 -0.70
N VAL A 47 8.79 -3.04 -1.85
CA VAL A 47 8.52 -4.44 -2.25
C VAL A 47 9.82 -5.23 -2.31
N LYS A 48 10.86 -4.65 -2.91
CA LYS A 48 12.18 -5.29 -2.98
C LYS A 48 12.75 -5.57 -1.59
N LEU A 49 12.64 -4.59 -0.67
CA LEU A 49 13.09 -4.75 0.70
C LEU A 49 12.29 -5.83 1.44
N LEU A 50 10.97 -5.86 1.26
CA LEU A 50 10.11 -6.87 1.87
C LEU A 50 10.49 -8.27 1.38
N LYS A 51 10.75 -8.44 0.10
CA LYS A 51 11.12 -9.73 -0.46
C LYS A 51 12.48 -10.20 0.03
N LYS A 52 13.39 -9.28 0.28
CA LYS A 52 14.71 -9.59 0.82
C LYS A 52 14.64 -10.07 2.27
N ASN A 53 13.70 -9.53 3.06
CA ASN A 53 13.64 -9.73 4.50
C ASN A 53 12.43 -10.55 4.99
N SER A 54 11.57 -11.02 4.08
CA SER A 54 10.34 -11.71 4.42
C SER A 54 9.98 -12.75 3.38
N GLN A 55 9.27 -13.80 3.79
CA GLN A 55 8.72 -14.81 2.89
C GLN A 55 7.24 -14.57 2.58
N ALA A 56 6.72 -13.40 2.92
CA ALA A 56 5.34 -13.06 2.66
C ALA A 56 5.01 -13.09 1.16
N LYS A 57 3.77 -13.42 0.85
CA LYS A 57 3.24 -13.30 -0.51
C LYS A 57 2.85 -11.84 -0.72
N ILE A 58 3.36 -11.23 -1.78
CA ILE A 58 3.10 -9.83 -2.08
C ILE A 58 2.29 -9.72 -3.36
N SER A 59 1.16 -9.01 -3.29
CA SER A 59 0.34 -8.66 -4.44
C SER A 59 0.52 -7.16 -4.70
N ILE A 60 0.96 -6.81 -5.90
CA ILE A 60 1.06 -5.41 -6.32
C ILE A 60 -0.19 -5.10 -7.13
N PHE A 61 -1.04 -4.24 -6.58
CA PHE A 61 -2.27 -3.81 -7.24
C PHE A 61 -1.97 -2.54 -8.05
N ASP A 62 -1.81 -2.72 -9.36
CA ASP A 62 -1.34 -1.67 -10.25
C ASP A 62 -2.50 -1.16 -11.12
N THR A 63 -3.01 0.05 -10.80
CA THR A 63 -4.14 0.64 -11.51
C THR A 63 -3.72 1.51 -12.71
N TYR A 64 -2.42 1.81 -12.84
CA TYR A 64 -1.92 2.76 -13.83
C TYR A 64 -0.82 2.20 -14.75
N ASP A 65 -0.64 0.88 -14.77
CA ASP A 65 0.44 0.24 -15.54
C ASP A 65 1.83 0.81 -15.21
N ILE A 66 2.07 1.05 -13.92
CA ILE A 66 3.35 1.55 -13.42
C ILE A 66 4.42 0.47 -13.52
N VAL A 67 4.03 -0.79 -13.23
CA VAL A 67 4.93 -1.94 -13.35
C VAL A 67 5.03 -2.35 -14.82
N ASN A 68 6.23 -2.32 -15.36
CA ASN A 68 6.52 -2.66 -16.75
C ASN A 68 7.76 -3.56 -16.82
N GLU A 69 8.25 -3.82 -18.02
CA GLU A 69 9.41 -4.69 -18.22
C GLU A 69 10.70 -4.14 -17.58
N ASP A 70 10.81 -2.81 -17.47
CA ASP A 70 12.01 -2.17 -16.93
C ASP A 70 12.09 -2.19 -15.41
N ASN A 71 10.94 -2.17 -14.73
CA ASN A 71 10.90 -2.08 -13.26
C ASN A 71 10.21 -3.27 -12.58
N LYS A 72 9.87 -4.30 -13.35
CA LYS A 72 9.15 -5.44 -12.77
C LYS A 72 10.03 -6.21 -11.79
N ILE A 73 9.37 -6.72 -10.75
CA ILE A 73 10.01 -7.54 -9.74
C ILE A 73 9.67 -8.99 -10.06
N THR A 74 10.69 -9.75 -10.47
CA THR A 74 10.52 -11.17 -10.80
C THR A 74 10.80 -12.02 -9.58
N HIS A 75 9.75 -12.54 -8.98
CA HIS A 75 9.84 -13.42 -7.82
C HIS A 75 8.59 -14.29 -7.75
N GLU A 76 8.74 -15.57 -7.37
CA GLU A 76 7.62 -16.51 -7.30
C GLU A 76 6.52 -16.09 -6.34
N ASN A 77 6.86 -15.35 -5.27
CA ASN A 77 5.91 -14.87 -4.27
C ASN A 77 5.42 -13.43 -4.50
N VAL A 78 5.70 -12.88 -5.66
CA VAL A 78 5.23 -11.53 -6.04
C VAL A 78 4.38 -11.66 -7.29
N LYS A 79 3.16 -11.16 -7.23
CA LYS A 79 2.28 -11.09 -8.41
C LYS A 79 1.78 -9.66 -8.60
N VAL A 80 1.53 -9.29 -9.85
CA VAL A 80 1.00 -7.98 -10.21
C VAL A 80 -0.43 -8.17 -10.71
N ILE A 81 -1.34 -7.36 -10.19
CA ILE A 81 -2.74 -7.35 -10.58
C ILE A 81 -3.00 -6.01 -11.26
N HIS A 82 -3.25 -6.05 -12.57
CA HIS A 82 -3.63 -4.87 -13.35
C HIS A 82 -5.14 -4.76 -13.36
N SER A 83 -5.68 -3.88 -12.51
CA SER A 83 -7.11 -3.65 -12.41
C SER A 83 -7.36 -2.22 -11.99
N SER A 84 -8.45 -1.64 -12.49
CA SER A 84 -8.88 -0.29 -12.10
C SER A 84 -9.74 -0.28 -10.84
N LYS A 85 -10.09 -1.46 -10.32
CA LYS A 85 -11.02 -1.60 -9.20
C LYS A 85 -10.47 -2.51 -8.11
N LEU A 86 -10.41 -2.00 -6.90
CA LEU A 86 -10.02 -2.75 -5.72
C LEU A 86 -11.27 -3.38 -5.10
N GLU A 87 -11.33 -4.70 -5.04
CA GLU A 87 -12.50 -5.42 -4.57
C GLU A 87 -12.41 -5.77 -3.08
N LYS A 88 -13.56 -5.78 -2.42
CA LYS A 88 -13.69 -6.09 -1.00
C LYS A 88 -13.19 -7.49 -0.65
N ASP A 89 -13.50 -8.48 -1.49
CA ASP A 89 -13.10 -9.87 -1.23
C ASP A 89 -11.58 -10.04 -1.30
N PHE A 90 -10.93 -9.32 -2.21
CA PHE A 90 -9.48 -9.29 -2.28
C PHE A 90 -8.88 -8.74 -0.97
N LEU A 91 -9.48 -7.65 -0.43
CA LEU A 91 -8.99 -7.01 0.79
C LEU A 91 -9.10 -7.91 2.01
N LYS A 92 -10.13 -8.74 2.08
CA LYS A 92 -10.33 -9.66 3.21
C LYS A 92 -9.23 -10.70 3.33
N GLU A 93 -8.57 -11.03 2.23
CA GLU A 93 -7.50 -12.01 2.20
C GLU A 93 -6.14 -11.42 2.57
N GLN A 94 -6.06 -10.10 2.68
CA GLN A 94 -4.80 -9.42 2.96
C GLN A 94 -4.61 -9.16 4.45
N ASP A 95 -3.37 -9.33 4.92
CA ASP A 95 -3.01 -9.04 6.30
C ASP A 95 -2.58 -7.59 6.47
N LEU A 96 -1.94 -7.03 5.45
CA LEU A 96 -1.40 -5.68 5.47
C LEU A 96 -1.54 -5.03 4.10
N LEU A 97 -1.99 -3.78 4.08
CA LEU A 97 -1.98 -2.93 2.89
C LEU A 97 -0.90 -1.87 3.03
N ILE A 98 -0.15 -1.65 1.95
CA ILE A 98 0.87 -0.60 1.88
C ILE A 98 0.47 0.36 0.75
N MET A 99 0.39 1.65 1.05
CA MET A 99 0.10 2.67 0.05
C MET A 99 0.76 3.99 0.41
N SER A 100 0.84 4.91 -0.56
CA SER A 100 1.37 6.25 -0.32
C SER A 100 0.35 7.11 0.42
N ILE A 101 0.84 8.16 1.10
CA ILE A 101 -0.03 9.13 1.78
C ILE A 101 -0.93 9.86 0.77
N ASP A 102 -0.43 10.14 -0.43
CA ASP A 102 -1.22 10.82 -1.45
C ASP A 102 -2.38 9.96 -1.93
N SER A 103 -2.14 8.67 -2.14
CA SER A 103 -3.20 7.71 -2.51
C SER A 103 -4.22 7.55 -1.39
N TRP A 104 -3.76 7.48 -0.14
CA TRP A 104 -4.63 7.39 1.02
C TRP A 104 -5.57 8.60 1.14
N LYS A 105 -5.02 9.81 0.97
CA LYS A 105 -5.81 11.04 0.99
C LYS A 105 -6.88 11.07 -0.09
N LYS A 106 -6.53 10.64 -1.31
CA LYS A 106 -7.49 10.55 -2.41
C LYS A 106 -8.63 9.58 -2.10
N LEU A 107 -8.33 8.44 -1.50
CA LEU A 107 -9.35 7.47 -1.12
C LEU A 107 -10.28 7.99 -0.04
N ILE A 108 -9.76 8.70 0.95
CA ILE A 108 -10.57 9.34 1.98
C ILE A 108 -11.50 10.37 1.35
N ASP A 109 -10.98 11.20 0.46
CA ASP A 109 -11.75 12.25 -0.20
C ASP A 109 -12.88 11.68 -1.07
N THR A 110 -12.66 10.53 -1.69
CA THR A 110 -13.69 9.87 -2.51
C THR A 110 -14.68 9.06 -1.67
N ARG A 111 -14.48 8.97 -0.36
CA ARG A 111 -15.33 8.21 0.58
C ARG A 111 -15.54 6.76 0.13
N SER A 112 -14.47 6.11 -0.28
CA SER A 112 -14.53 4.73 -0.74
C SER A 112 -15.09 3.80 0.34
N VAL A 113 -16.12 3.04 0.00
CA VAL A 113 -16.82 2.16 0.96
C VAL A 113 -15.92 1.08 1.53
N TRP A 114 -14.91 0.65 0.80
CA TRP A 114 -14.03 -0.40 1.28
C TRP A 114 -13.10 0.04 2.42
N LEU A 115 -12.99 1.35 2.70
CA LEU A 115 -12.17 1.87 3.80
C LEU A 115 -12.57 1.30 5.17
N ASN A 116 -13.84 0.93 5.32
CA ASN A 116 -14.33 0.35 6.57
C ASN A 116 -13.94 -1.12 6.76
N ASN A 117 -13.41 -1.75 5.73
CA ASN A 117 -13.08 -3.18 5.71
C ASN A 117 -11.60 -3.43 5.39
N THR A 118 -10.75 -2.43 5.61
CA THR A 118 -9.32 -2.58 5.33
C THR A 118 -8.65 -3.44 6.39
N PRO A 119 -7.62 -4.21 6.01
CA PRO A 119 -6.70 -4.82 6.97
C PRO A 119 -5.82 -3.74 7.60
N SER A 120 -4.81 -4.13 8.36
CA SER A 120 -3.82 -3.17 8.87
C SER A 120 -3.19 -2.40 7.71
N LEU A 121 -2.87 -1.15 7.94
CA LEU A 121 -2.37 -0.23 6.92
C LEU A 121 -0.98 0.28 7.28
N LEU A 122 -0.11 0.33 6.28
CA LEU A 122 1.14 1.08 6.36
C LEU A 122 1.10 2.15 5.29
N ILE A 123 1.06 3.40 5.72
CA ILE A 123 0.94 4.56 4.83
C ILE A 123 2.29 5.26 4.81
N ILE A 124 2.85 5.42 3.61
CA ILE A 124 4.21 5.92 3.45
C ILE A 124 4.21 7.28 2.76
N LYS A 125 4.88 8.24 3.37
CA LYS A 125 5.21 9.53 2.76
C LYS A 125 6.66 9.45 2.30
N PRO A 126 6.89 9.55 0.97
CA PRO A 126 8.25 9.53 0.45
C PRO A 126 9.05 10.77 0.82
#